data_9633246882886fcf448979fceccd0c4a
#
_entry.id   9633246882886fcf448979fceccd0c4a
#
_cell.length_a   1.000
_cell.length_b   1.000
_cell.length_c   1.000
_cell.angle_alpha   90.00
_cell.angle_beta   90.00
_cell.angle_gamma   90.00
#
_symmetry.space_group_name_H-M   'P 1'
#
loop_
_entity.id
_entity.type
_entity.pdbx_description
1 polymer ?
#
loop_
_entity_poly.entity_id
_entity_poly.type
_entity_poly.pdbx_seq_one_letter_code
_entity_poly.pdbx_strand_id
1 'polypeptide(L)'
;MATQQHFDILVAPGYVLLELASLVEVLRLANRVCPHPPFTYAYKSLKGGPIHSSSDAMIQTEAVSAQPKADYLFVIGNTDPDHPDLSLGRVVSDYTYRGAQVFLLAEAASRYIDEHGTEDMATHWENASFLRERGARFEAKLSIATQQGAVVTCAGMEATTDVALSVIGRHISGPAKMTVADIMLHENIRDFSSMQPFSGARLTATGDAKLDLCIKLMQANIEDPLPIHQIVEELHLSNRSLERKFKTFFGTTPNGFYREMRLAKANNLLLNTTMSVREIGLACGFPNGFSSVYKSFFGVTPFVLRREKRVAHR
;
A
#
# COMPACT_ATOMS: atom_id res chain seq x y z
N MET A 1 -1.43 -10.47 36.71
CA MET A 1 -0.44 -10.65 35.65
C MET A 1 -1.10 -10.18 34.37
N ALA A 2 -0.50 -9.28 33.61
CA ALA A 2 -1.04 -8.91 32.30
C ALA A 2 -1.01 -10.13 31.37
N THR A 3 -2.15 -10.47 30.77
CA THR A 3 -2.28 -11.61 29.87
C THR A 3 -1.42 -11.33 28.63
N GLN A 4 -0.51 -12.24 28.29
CA GLN A 4 0.32 -12.15 27.11
C GLN A 4 -0.57 -12.30 25.88
N GLN A 5 -0.41 -11.41 24.88
CA GLN A 5 -1.18 -11.42 23.64
C GLN A 5 -0.44 -12.22 22.57
N HIS A 6 -1.15 -13.05 21.84
CA HIS A 6 -0.60 -13.89 20.78
C HIS A 6 -1.03 -13.42 19.39
N PHE A 7 -0.04 -13.31 18.48
CA PHE A 7 -0.23 -12.89 17.10
C PHE A 7 0.07 -14.04 16.15
N ASP A 8 -0.92 -14.47 15.38
CA ASP A 8 -0.67 -15.27 14.19
C ASP A 8 -0.43 -14.35 12.99
N ILE A 9 0.69 -14.55 12.29
CA ILE A 9 1.10 -13.75 11.13
C ILE A 9 1.07 -14.65 9.91
N LEU A 10 0.02 -14.49 9.09
CA LEU A 10 -0.24 -15.34 7.93
C LEU A 10 0.40 -14.72 6.69
N VAL A 11 1.15 -15.53 5.96
CA VAL A 11 1.78 -15.17 4.69
C VAL A 11 1.40 -16.16 3.59
N ALA A 12 1.31 -15.65 2.36
CA ALA A 12 1.23 -16.43 1.14
C ALA A 12 2.55 -16.33 0.35
N PRO A 13 2.88 -17.26 -0.58
CA PRO A 13 4.03 -17.11 -1.46
C PRO A 13 4.01 -15.77 -2.19
N GLY A 14 5.14 -15.06 -2.23
CA GLY A 14 5.21 -13.69 -2.78
C GLY A 14 4.81 -12.60 -1.80
N TYR A 15 4.73 -12.87 -0.50
CA TYR A 15 4.38 -11.89 0.52
C TYR A 15 5.31 -10.67 0.54
N VAL A 16 4.81 -9.53 1.00
CA VAL A 16 5.56 -8.27 1.10
C VAL A 16 6.44 -8.28 2.35
N LEU A 17 7.76 -8.40 2.15
CA LEU A 17 8.74 -8.51 3.25
C LEU A 17 8.72 -7.30 4.20
N LEU A 18 8.53 -6.08 3.68
CA LEU A 18 8.47 -4.87 4.49
C LEU A 18 7.35 -4.91 5.53
N GLU A 19 6.18 -5.38 5.15
CA GLU A 19 5.03 -5.46 6.05
C GLU A 19 5.27 -6.47 7.17
N LEU A 20 5.78 -7.64 6.81
CA LEU A 20 6.16 -8.66 7.79
C LEU A 20 7.22 -8.12 8.77
N ALA A 21 8.29 -7.53 8.24
CA ALA A 21 9.40 -7.01 9.04
C ALA A 21 8.92 -5.88 9.98
N SER A 22 8.11 -4.95 9.49
CA SER A 22 7.55 -3.84 10.27
C SER A 22 6.74 -4.35 11.46
N LEU A 23 5.82 -5.29 11.23
CA LEU A 23 5.01 -5.86 12.30
C LEU A 23 5.87 -6.58 13.34
N VAL A 24 6.76 -7.46 12.89
CA VAL A 24 7.61 -8.27 13.78
C VAL A 24 8.55 -7.40 14.60
N GLU A 25 9.16 -6.37 13.99
CA GLU A 25 10.03 -5.44 14.70
C GLU A 25 9.28 -4.62 15.75
N VAL A 26 8.08 -4.16 15.48
CA VAL A 26 7.24 -3.48 16.49
C VAL A 26 6.98 -4.41 17.70
N LEU A 27 6.59 -5.67 17.46
CA LEU A 27 6.37 -6.64 18.54
C LEU A 27 7.65 -6.97 19.33
N ARG A 28 8.77 -7.20 18.62
CA ARG A 28 10.07 -7.48 19.22
C ARG A 28 10.57 -6.33 20.08
N LEU A 29 10.46 -5.11 19.58
CA LEU A 29 10.86 -3.91 20.32
C LEU A 29 9.97 -3.65 21.51
N ALA A 30 8.65 -3.84 21.39
CA ALA A 30 7.73 -3.74 22.53
C ALA A 30 8.11 -4.75 23.64
N ASN A 31 8.44 -5.99 23.28
CA ASN A 31 8.93 -6.99 24.24
C ASN A 31 10.25 -6.57 24.90
N ARG A 32 11.11 -5.83 24.18
CA ARG A 32 12.39 -5.36 24.72
C ARG A 32 12.24 -4.20 25.71
N VAL A 33 11.30 -3.29 25.45
CA VAL A 33 11.14 -2.07 26.27
C VAL A 33 10.22 -2.28 27.48
N CYS A 34 9.42 -3.36 27.51
CA CYS A 34 8.56 -3.68 28.64
C CYS A 34 9.27 -4.58 29.66
N PRO A 35 8.95 -4.45 30.97
CA PRO A 35 9.54 -5.29 32.03
C PRO A 35 9.28 -6.78 31.84
N HIS A 36 8.13 -7.14 31.25
CA HIS A 36 7.73 -8.50 30.88
C HIS A 36 7.29 -8.50 29.43
N PRO A 37 7.75 -9.46 28.58
CA PRO A 37 7.37 -9.54 27.18
C PRO A 37 5.84 -9.71 27.04
N PRO A 38 5.11 -8.68 26.56
CA PRO A 38 3.65 -8.73 26.47
C PRO A 38 3.15 -9.50 25.24
N PHE A 39 4.02 -9.77 24.25
CA PHE A 39 3.61 -10.33 22.97
C PHE A 39 4.36 -11.60 22.60
N THR A 40 3.62 -12.55 22.02
CA THR A 40 4.16 -13.71 21.30
C THR A 40 3.61 -13.72 19.89
N TYR A 41 4.33 -14.33 18.96
CA TYR A 41 3.85 -14.46 17.59
C TYR A 41 4.31 -15.78 16.95
N ALA A 42 3.55 -16.22 15.93
CA ALA A 42 3.89 -17.36 15.09
C ALA A 42 3.66 -17.02 13.62
N TYR A 43 4.56 -17.49 12.76
CA TYR A 43 4.38 -17.38 11.32
C TYR A 43 3.49 -18.51 10.83
N LYS A 44 2.47 -18.17 10.05
CA LYS A 44 1.49 -19.10 9.52
C LYS A 44 1.44 -19.02 7.99
N SER A 45 1.11 -20.13 7.36
CA SER A 45 0.65 -20.22 5.98
C SER A 45 -0.45 -21.26 5.89
N LEU A 46 -1.18 -21.34 4.78
CA LEU A 46 -2.29 -22.31 4.69
C LEU A 46 -1.85 -23.76 4.92
N LYS A 47 -0.65 -24.12 4.49
CA LYS A 47 -0.14 -25.51 4.54
C LYS A 47 1.06 -25.69 5.48
N GLY A 48 1.65 -24.61 5.96
CA GLY A 48 2.95 -24.64 6.67
C GLY A 48 4.12 -24.83 5.70
N GLY A 49 5.33 -24.87 6.27
CA GLY A 49 6.57 -25.02 5.50
C GLY A 49 7.26 -23.71 5.15
N PRO A 50 8.30 -23.76 4.32
CA PRO A 50 9.04 -22.58 3.89
C PRO A 50 8.23 -21.77 2.88
N ILE A 51 8.13 -20.46 3.08
CA ILE A 51 7.45 -19.52 2.20
C ILE A 51 8.43 -18.41 1.81
N HIS A 52 8.50 -18.10 0.51
CA HIS A 52 9.32 -17.04 -0.05
C HIS A 52 8.54 -15.73 -0.19
N SER A 53 9.21 -14.63 0.13
CA SER A 53 8.71 -13.27 -0.14
C SER A 53 8.86 -12.89 -1.61
N SER A 54 8.30 -11.76 -1.99
CA SER A 54 8.51 -11.13 -3.32
C SER A 54 9.96 -10.70 -3.60
N SER A 55 10.82 -10.67 -2.57
CA SER A 55 12.24 -10.34 -2.64
C SER A 55 13.14 -11.52 -2.24
N ASP A 56 12.68 -12.76 -2.45
CA ASP A 56 13.39 -14.02 -2.21
C ASP A 56 13.80 -14.32 -0.76
N ALA A 57 13.41 -13.49 0.22
CA ALA A 57 13.59 -13.84 1.61
C ALA A 57 12.63 -14.97 2.00
N MET A 58 13.15 -15.98 2.72
CA MET A 58 12.39 -17.16 3.12
C MET A 58 12.14 -17.15 4.62
N ILE A 59 10.91 -17.52 5.01
CA ILE A 59 10.57 -17.79 6.41
C ILE A 59 9.95 -19.20 6.53
N GLN A 60 10.16 -19.81 7.68
CA GLN A 60 9.52 -21.07 8.05
C GLN A 60 8.18 -20.78 8.70
N THR A 61 7.11 -21.43 8.25
CA THR A 61 5.76 -21.25 8.76
C THR A 61 5.16 -22.54 9.29
N GLU A 62 4.19 -22.41 10.17
CA GLU A 62 3.29 -23.48 10.58
C GLU A 62 1.98 -23.41 9.79
N ALA A 63 1.29 -24.54 9.64
CA ALA A 63 -0.04 -24.52 9.04
C ALA A 63 -1.04 -23.77 9.91
N VAL A 64 -1.93 -23.01 9.27
CA VAL A 64 -3.06 -22.36 9.94
C VAL A 64 -3.91 -23.43 10.66
N SER A 65 -4.27 -23.16 11.90
CA SER A 65 -5.11 -24.06 12.70
C SER A 65 -6.59 -23.87 12.36
N ALA A 66 -7.34 -24.95 12.28
CA ALA A 66 -8.81 -24.91 12.25
C ALA A 66 -9.42 -24.44 13.60
N GLN A 67 -8.62 -24.41 14.65
CA GLN A 67 -9.00 -23.91 15.98
C GLN A 67 -7.97 -22.91 16.50
N PRO A 68 -7.90 -21.70 15.90
CA PRO A 68 -6.91 -20.70 16.30
C PRO A 68 -7.14 -20.24 17.75
N LYS A 69 -6.03 -19.92 18.42
CA LYS A 69 -6.04 -19.41 19.81
C LYS A 69 -5.40 -18.01 19.89
N ALA A 70 -5.03 -17.43 18.76
CA ALA A 70 -4.42 -16.13 18.72
C ALA A 70 -5.44 -15.02 19.04
N ASP A 71 -4.98 -13.95 19.68
CA ASP A 71 -5.78 -12.74 19.93
C ASP A 71 -5.85 -11.87 18.68
N TYR A 72 -4.82 -11.98 17.83
CA TYR A 72 -4.67 -11.20 16.60
C TYR A 72 -4.26 -12.10 15.44
N LEU A 73 -4.89 -11.90 14.29
CA LEU A 73 -4.43 -12.41 13.01
C LEU A 73 -4.00 -11.22 12.13
N PHE A 74 -2.75 -11.23 11.68
CA PHE A 74 -2.30 -10.34 10.62
C PHE A 74 -2.07 -11.12 9.34
N VAL A 75 -2.72 -10.73 8.26
CA VAL A 75 -2.50 -11.28 6.92
C VAL A 75 -1.66 -10.28 6.15
N ILE A 76 -0.45 -10.67 5.81
CA ILE A 76 0.51 -9.85 5.07
C ILE A 76 0.07 -9.74 3.60
N GLY A 77 0.26 -8.56 3.01
CA GLY A 77 0.02 -8.32 1.60
C GLY A 77 0.91 -9.15 0.69
N ASN A 78 0.58 -9.13 -0.59
CA ASN A 78 1.24 -9.93 -1.61
C ASN A 78 1.49 -9.05 -2.85
N THR A 79 2.29 -9.51 -3.80
CA THR A 79 2.45 -8.85 -5.11
C THR A 79 1.34 -9.17 -6.09
N ASP A 80 0.48 -10.15 -5.77
CA ASP A 80 -0.64 -10.60 -6.60
C ASP A 80 -1.91 -10.68 -5.74
N PRO A 81 -2.88 -9.75 -5.93
CA PRO A 81 -4.16 -9.80 -5.21
C PRO A 81 -5.02 -11.01 -5.60
N ASP A 82 -4.73 -11.66 -6.74
CA ASP A 82 -5.42 -12.87 -7.20
C ASP A 82 -4.79 -14.16 -6.69
N HIS A 83 -3.71 -14.09 -5.91
CA HIS A 83 -3.07 -15.29 -5.39
C HIS A 83 -4.09 -16.16 -4.64
N PRO A 84 -4.22 -17.47 -4.99
CA PRO A 84 -5.26 -18.33 -4.43
C PRO A 84 -5.19 -18.47 -2.91
N ASP A 85 -4.00 -18.39 -2.32
CA ASP A 85 -3.81 -18.46 -0.86
C ASP A 85 -4.27 -17.18 -0.12
N LEU A 86 -4.72 -16.14 -0.83
CA LEU A 86 -5.38 -14.95 -0.27
C LEU A 86 -6.91 -15.06 -0.22
N SER A 87 -7.51 -16.14 -0.73
CA SER A 87 -8.93 -16.43 -0.53
C SER A 87 -9.15 -16.97 0.89
N LEU A 88 -9.31 -16.07 1.84
CA LEU A 88 -9.21 -16.34 3.28
C LEU A 88 -10.54 -16.23 4.03
N GLY A 89 -11.69 -16.18 3.34
CA GLY A 89 -12.99 -15.98 3.98
C GLY A 89 -13.26 -16.94 5.14
N ARG A 90 -12.90 -18.23 4.98
CA ARG A 90 -13.02 -19.24 6.07
C ARG A 90 -12.04 -18.96 7.21
N VAL A 91 -10.79 -18.68 6.92
CA VAL A 91 -9.76 -18.38 7.94
C VAL A 91 -10.19 -17.15 8.75
N VAL A 92 -10.58 -16.07 8.08
CA VAL A 92 -11.08 -14.85 8.74
C VAL A 92 -12.27 -15.18 9.66
N SER A 93 -13.23 -15.98 9.16
CA SER A 93 -14.39 -16.40 9.96
C SER A 93 -14.01 -17.23 11.18
N ASP A 94 -13.08 -18.18 11.04
CA ASP A 94 -12.63 -19.03 12.15
C ASP A 94 -11.94 -18.21 13.26
N TYR A 95 -11.11 -17.20 12.89
CA TYR A 95 -10.47 -16.32 13.86
C TYR A 95 -11.45 -15.36 14.53
N THR A 96 -12.30 -14.70 13.75
CA THR A 96 -13.29 -13.73 14.28
C THR A 96 -14.33 -14.42 15.18
N TYR A 97 -14.78 -15.62 14.82
CA TYR A 97 -15.68 -16.41 15.65
C TYR A 97 -15.10 -16.73 17.03
N ARG A 98 -13.77 -16.84 17.14
CA ARG A 98 -13.06 -17.10 18.40
C ARG A 98 -12.63 -15.83 19.14
N GLY A 99 -13.06 -14.67 18.66
CA GLY A 99 -12.83 -13.37 19.29
C GLY A 99 -11.52 -12.69 18.91
N ALA A 100 -10.75 -13.25 17.96
CA ALA A 100 -9.57 -12.59 17.45
C ALA A 100 -9.92 -11.37 16.60
N GLN A 101 -9.08 -10.33 16.65
CA GLN A 101 -9.13 -9.24 15.70
C GLN A 101 -8.25 -9.57 14.49
N VAL A 102 -8.79 -9.38 13.29
CA VAL A 102 -8.13 -9.72 12.02
C VAL A 102 -7.73 -8.47 11.28
N PHE A 103 -6.46 -8.40 10.88
CA PHE A 103 -5.87 -7.32 10.09
C PHE A 103 -5.48 -7.85 8.73
N LEU A 104 -6.05 -7.28 7.67
CA LEU A 104 -5.77 -7.63 6.29
C LEU A 104 -4.99 -6.48 5.65
N LEU A 105 -3.79 -6.73 5.13
CA LEU A 105 -2.90 -5.71 4.59
C LEU A 105 -2.92 -5.72 3.07
N ALA A 106 -2.92 -4.56 2.46
CA ALA A 106 -2.76 -4.32 1.01
C ALA A 106 -3.57 -5.31 0.13
N GLU A 107 -2.92 -6.24 -0.57
CA GLU A 107 -3.54 -7.21 -1.49
C GLU A 107 -4.47 -8.20 -0.77
N ALA A 108 -4.16 -8.56 0.48
CA ALA A 108 -5.04 -9.39 1.31
C ALA A 108 -6.36 -8.64 1.61
N ALA A 109 -6.28 -7.33 1.89
CA ALA A 109 -7.46 -6.49 2.01
C ALA A 109 -8.24 -6.39 0.70
N SER A 110 -7.54 -6.20 -0.43
CA SER A 110 -8.16 -6.13 -1.76
C SER A 110 -8.91 -7.40 -2.11
N ARG A 111 -8.30 -8.56 -1.86
CA ARG A 111 -8.94 -9.86 -2.09
C ARG A 111 -10.19 -10.02 -1.24
N TYR A 112 -10.13 -9.67 0.02
CA TYR A 112 -11.28 -9.74 0.92
C TYR A 112 -12.41 -8.80 0.49
N ILE A 113 -12.10 -7.59 0.05
CA ILE A 113 -13.06 -6.61 -0.49
C ILE A 113 -13.73 -7.17 -1.76
N ASP A 114 -12.96 -7.73 -2.69
CA ASP A 114 -13.48 -8.34 -3.92
C ASP A 114 -14.47 -9.48 -3.63
N GLU A 115 -14.15 -10.34 -2.67
CA GLU A 115 -14.97 -11.50 -2.30
C GLU A 115 -16.24 -11.15 -1.48
N HIS A 116 -16.21 -10.09 -0.68
CA HIS A 116 -17.27 -9.77 0.28
C HIS A 116 -18.10 -8.53 -0.10
N GLY A 117 -17.66 -7.74 -1.08
CA GLY A 117 -18.44 -6.64 -1.66
C GLY A 117 -18.83 -5.52 -0.68
N THR A 118 -17.98 -5.23 0.31
CA THR A 118 -18.29 -4.28 1.38
C THR A 118 -17.86 -2.86 1.03
N GLU A 119 -18.72 -1.88 1.31
CA GLU A 119 -18.41 -0.46 1.27
C GLU A 119 -17.53 -0.08 2.48
N ASP A 120 -16.80 1.04 2.38
CA ASP A 120 -16.02 1.62 3.49
C ASP A 120 -14.80 0.82 3.97
N MET A 121 -14.13 0.05 3.12
CA MET A 121 -12.89 -0.63 3.45
C MET A 121 -11.67 0.05 2.84
N ALA A 122 -10.52 -0.03 3.52
CA ALA A 122 -9.24 0.50 3.05
C ALA A 122 -8.40 -0.62 2.41
N THR A 123 -7.70 -0.29 1.33
CA THR A 123 -6.62 -1.08 0.76
C THR A 123 -5.54 -0.17 0.23
N HIS A 124 -4.43 -0.69 -0.28
CA HIS A 124 -3.42 0.13 -0.93
C HIS A 124 -4.01 0.87 -2.13
N TRP A 125 -3.66 2.14 -2.30
CA TRP A 125 -4.21 2.99 -3.36
C TRP A 125 -3.98 2.40 -4.77
N GLU A 126 -2.90 1.65 -4.99
CA GLU A 126 -2.61 0.96 -6.25
C GLU A 126 -3.69 -0.07 -6.61
N ASN A 127 -4.29 -0.70 -5.62
CA ASN A 127 -5.31 -1.74 -5.82
C ASN A 127 -6.71 -1.18 -6.12
N ALA A 128 -6.91 0.14 -5.99
CA ALA A 128 -8.21 0.76 -6.23
C ALA A 128 -8.70 0.58 -7.68
N SER A 129 -7.79 0.57 -8.66
CA SER A 129 -8.14 0.34 -10.06
C SER A 129 -8.55 -1.11 -10.31
N PHE A 130 -7.84 -2.06 -9.73
CA PHE A 130 -8.15 -3.49 -9.77
C PHE A 130 -9.56 -3.78 -9.25
N LEU A 131 -9.92 -3.21 -8.10
CA LEU A 131 -11.26 -3.40 -7.51
C LEU A 131 -12.39 -2.79 -8.35
N ARG A 132 -12.16 -1.61 -8.94
CA ARG A 132 -13.15 -0.98 -9.82
C ARG A 132 -13.41 -1.80 -11.08
N GLU A 133 -12.39 -2.38 -11.70
CA GLU A 133 -12.53 -3.24 -12.89
C GLU A 133 -13.39 -4.48 -12.61
N ARG A 134 -13.36 -5.00 -11.39
CA ARG A 134 -14.18 -6.15 -10.96
C ARG A 134 -15.59 -5.78 -10.56
N GLY A 135 -15.95 -4.51 -10.66
CA GLY A 135 -17.28 -4.04 -10.30
C GLY A 135 -17.56 -4.08 -8.81
N ALA A 136 -16.52 -4.18 -7.99
CA ALA A 136 -16.66 -4.03 -6.55
C ALA A 136 -17.32 -2.67 -6.27
N ARG A 137 -18.39 -2.65 -5.48
CA ARG A 137 -19.02 -1.42 -4.96
C ARG A 137 -18.08 -0.83 -3.91
N PHE A 138 -16.97 -0.28 -4.38
CA PHE A 138 -15.87 0.17 -3.57
C PHE A 138 -15.63 1.65 -3.85
N GLU A 139 -16.10 2.50 -2.97
CA GLU A 139 -15.53 3.84 -2.85
C GLU A 139 -14.22 3.72 -2.08
N ALA A 140 -13.11 3.85 -2.82
CA ALA A 140 -11.78 3.75 -2.24
C ALA A 140 -11.62 4.77 -1.11
N LYS A 141 -11.82 4.36 0.13
CA LYS A 141 -11.30 5.14 1.24
C LYS A 141 -9.78 5.04 1.19
N LEU A 142 -9.17 6.12 0.76
CA LEU A 142 -7.71 6.27 0.74
C LEU A 142 -7.14 6.51 2.16
N SER A 143 -7.85 6.08 3.19
CA SER A 143 -7.35 6.01 4.57
C SER A 143 -6.34 4.87 4.71
N ILE A 144 -5.45 4.95 5.70
CA ILE A 144 -4.46 3.90 5.94
C ILE A 144 -5.07 2.62 6.50
N ALA A 145 -6.20 2.73 7.22
CA ALA A 145 -6.95 1.57 7.69
C ALA A 145 -8.42 1.92 7.94
N THR A 146 -9.29 0.91 7.88
CA THR A 146 -10.69 0.98 8.32
C THR A 146 -11.06 -0.27 9.09
N GLN A 147 -11.96 -0.14 10.05
CA GLN A 147 -12.39 -1.25 10.89
C GLN A 147 -13.89 -1.51 10.71
N GLN A 148 -14.24 -2.76 10.44
CA GLN A 148 -15.62 -3.25 10.43
C GLN A 148 -15.74 -4.46 11.37
N GLY A 149 -16.34 -4.25 12.53
CA GLY A 149 -16.40 -5.28 13.56
C GLY A 149 -15.01 -5.75 14.02
N ALA A 150 -14.75 -7.04 13.87
CA ALA A 150 -13.46 -7.64 14.21
C ALA A 150 -12.43 -7.59 13.07
N VAL A 151 -12.83 -7.18 11.85
CA VAL A 151 -11.96 -7.12 10.68
C VAL A 151 -11.48 -5.68 10.47
N VAL A 152 -10.17 -5.51 10.29
CA VAL A 152 -9.52 -4.25 9.94
C VAL A 152 -8.83 -4.45 8.62
N THR A 153 -9.16 -3.64 7.64
CA THR A 153 -8.47 -3.60 6.34
C THR A 153 -7.52 -2.42 6.29
N CYS A 154 -6.32 -2.62 5.75
CA CYS A 154 -5.21 -1.69 5.85
C CYS A 154 -4.53 -1.48 4.49
N ALA A 155 -3.96 -0.30 4.31
CA ALA A 155 -3.17 0.03 3.12
C ALA A 155 -1.88 -0.81 2.96
N GLY A 156 -1.37 -1.37 4.06
CA GLY A 156 -0.09 -2.10 4.02
C GLY A 156 1.14 -1.18 3.91
N MET A 157 2.25 -1.74 3.45
CA MET A 157 3.55 -1.05 3.35
C MET A 157 3.94 -0.39 4.67
N GLU A 158 4.42 0.86 4.66
CA GLU A 158 4.80 1.60 5.88
C GLU A 158 3.63 1.86 6.85
N ALA A 159 2.38 1.87 6.37
CA ALA A 159 1.21 1.99 7.23
C ALA A 159 1.07 0.80 8.19
N THR A 160 1.71 -0.34 7.88
CA THR A 160 1.79 -1.50 8.79
C THR A 160 2.43 -1.13 10.14
N THR A 161 3.42 -0.25 10.14
CA THR A 161 4.05 0.24 11.38
C THR A 161 3.03 1.04 12.23
N ASP A 162 2.25 1.93 11.63
CA ASP A 162 1.22 2.71 12.34
C ASP A 162 0.16 1.79 12.95
N VAL A 163 -0.31 0.82 12.15
CA VAL A 163 -1.31 -0.17 12.58
C VAL A 163 -0.77 -1.02 13.74
N ALA A 164 0.45 -1.53 13.61
CA ALA A 164 1.10 -2.32 14.67
C ALA A 164 1.29 -1.52 15.95
N LEU A 165 1.78 -0.27 15.87
CA LEU A 165 1.92 0.65 17.00
C LEU A 165 0.56 0.98 17.65
N SER A 166 -0.50 1.11 16.86
CA SER A 166 -1.86 1.30 17.36
C SER A 166 -2.33 0.08 18.17
N VAL A 167 -2.07 -1.13 17.66
CA VAL A 167 -2.47 -2.39 18.33
C VAL A 167 -1.70 -2.59 19.63
N ILE A 168 -0.36 -2.51 19.61
CA ILE A 168 0.43 -2.68 20.83
C ILE A 168 0.12 -1.62 21.89
N GLY A 169 -0.22 -0.41 21.47
CA GLY A 169 -0.57 0.69 22.37
C GLY A 169 -1.83 0.44 23.22
N ARG A 170 -2.62 -0.60 22.92
CA ARG A 170 -3.74 -1.06 23.75
C ARG A 170 -3.30 -1.92 24.94
N HIS A 171 -2.07 -2.42 24.91
CA HIS A 171 -1.54 -3.40 25.86
C HIS A 171 -0.31 -2.91 26.63
N ILE A 172 0.36 -1.89 26.15
CA ILE A 172 1.54 -1.28 26.78
C ILE A 172 1.27 0.18 27.11
N SER A 173 2.10 0.77 27.97
CA SER A 173 1.98 2.19 28.32
C SER A 173 2.29 3.12 27.14
N GLY A 174 1.70 4.32 27.16
CA GLY A 174 1.99 5.36 26.17
C GLY A 174 3.49 5.64 26.00
N PRO A 175 4.26 5.86 27.08
CA PRO A 175 5.72 6.03 26.99
C PRO A 175 6.44 4.83 26.35
N ALA A 176 6.06 3.59 26.67
CA ALA A 176 6.66 2.41 26.04
C ALA A 176 6.36 2.36 24.53
N LYS A 177 5.13 2.67 24.11
CA LYS A 177 4.79 2.78 22.69
C LYS A 177 5.62 3.85 21.97
N MET A 178 5.77 5.04 22.59
CA MET A 178 6.61 6.11 22.02
C MET A 178 8.07 5.67 21.89
N THR A 179 8.62 5.00 22.91
CA THR A 179 9.97 4.47 22.85
C THR A 179 10.16 3.47 21.70
N VAL A 180 9.16 2.62 21.41
CA VAL A 180 9.21 1.72 20.25
C VAL A 180 9.26 2.54 18.95
N ALA A 181 8.41 3.55 18.80
CA ALA A 181 8.39 4.41 17.63
C ALA A 181 9.72 5.16 17.43
N ASP A 182 10.29 5.71 18.51
CA ASP A 182 11.57 6.42 18.49
C ASP A 182 12.72 5.51 18.04
N ILE A 183 12.77 4.26 18.54
CA ILE A 183 13.79 3.28 18.13
C ILE A 183 13.65 2.92 16.65
N MET A 184 12.44 2.88 16.13
CA MET A 184 12.18 2.64 14.70
C MET A 184 12.38 3.88 13.84
N LEU A 185 12.74 5.04 14.42
CA LEU A 185 12.81 6.34 13.74
C LEU A 185 11.49 6.72 13.06
N HIS A 186 10.36 6.30 13.64
CA HIS A 186 9.02 6.56 13.16
C HIS A 186 8.44 7.81 13.84
N GLU A 187 8.72 8.98 13.28
CA GLU A 187 8.43 10.29 13.89
C GLU A 187 6.95 10.57 14.11
N ASN A 188 6.08 10.08 13.22
CA ASN A 188 4.66 10.38 13.24
C ASN A 188 3.82 9.09 13.19
N ILE A 189 3.18 8.74 14.29
CA ILE A 189 2.20 7.65 14.33
C ILE A 189 0.87 8.19 13.78
N ARG A 190 0.48 7.70 12.62
CA ARG A 190 -0.75 8.11 11.93
C ARG A 190 -1.97 7.37 12.47
N ASP A 191 -3.10 8.07 12.55
CA ASP A 191 -4.39 7.45 12.85
C ASP A 191 -4.92 6.66 11.64
N PHE A 192 -5.81 5.70 11.86
CA PHE A 192 -6.43 4.89 10.80
C PHE A 192 -7.11 5.73 9.73
N SER A 193 -7.73 6.86 10.12
CA SER A 193 -8.36 7.80 9.20
C SER A 193 -7.39 8.65 8.37
N SER A 194 -6.10 8.62 8.69
CA SER A 194 -5.09 9.37 7.92
C SER A 194 -5.06 8.92 6.48
N MET A 195 -4.97 9.89 5.56
CA MET A 195 -5.01 9.61 4.13
C MET A 195 -3.68 9.05 3.61
N GLN A 196 -3.75 8.12 2.68
CA GLN A 196 -2.58 7.60 1.96
C GLN A 196 -1.94 8.71 1.12
N PRO A 197 -0.60 8.70 0.92
CA PRO A 197 0.12 9.78 0.22
C PRO A 197 -0.41 10.10 -1.18
N PHE A 198 -0.95 9.11 -1.89
CA PHE A 198 -1.46 9.27 -3.27
C PHE A 198 -2.84 9.94 -3.36
N SER A 199 -3.49 10.22 -2.25
CA SER A 199 -4.80 10.89 -2.23
C SER A 199 -4.76 12.38 -2.65
N GLY A 200 -3.63 12.88 -3.14
CA GLY A 200 -3.42 14.30 -3.46
C GLY A 200 -3.17 15.18 -2.23
N ALA A 201 -3.22 14.62 -1.03
CA ALA A 201 -3.03 15.37 0.22
C ALA A 201 -1.57 15.48 0.68
N ARG A 202 -0.69 14.54 0.27
CA ARG A 202 0.77 14.67 0.47
C ARG A 202 1.42 15.13 -0.81
N LEU A 203 1.64 16.39 -0.86
CA LEU A 203 2.70 16.96 -1.67
C LEU A 203 4.04 16.58 -1.06
N THR A 204 5.00 16.27 -1.91
CA THR A 204 6.39 16.56 -1.59
C THR A 204 6.39 18.03 -1.16
N ALA A 205 6.39 18.28 0.15
CA ALA A 205 6.48 19.64 0.66
C ALA A 205 7.87 20.13 0.27
N THR A 206 7.97 20.78 -0.89
CA THR A 206 9.24 21.36 -1.36
C THR A 206 9.61 22.58 -0.50
N GLY A 207 8.69 23.01 0.37
CA GLY A 207 8.78 24.28 1.08
C GLY A 207 8.43 25.49 0.23
N ASP A 208 8.11 25.31 -1.04
CA ASP A 208 7.66 26.34 -1.97
C ASP A 208 6.18 26.12 -2.29
N ALA A 209 5.30 26.89 -1.66
CA ALA A 209 3.84 26.72 -1.77
C ALA A 209 3.33 26.79 -3.22
N LYS A 210 3.96 27.61 -4.09
CA LYS A 210 3.57 27.69 -5.49
C LYS A 210 4.01 26.48 -6.30
N LEU A 211 5.18 25.90 -5.99
CA LEU A 211 5.65 24.67 -6.61
C LEU A 211 4.78 23.49 -6.18
N ASP A 212 4.44 23.43 -4.90
CA ASP A 212 3.58 22.40 -4.35
C ASP A 212 2.17 22.46 -4.99
N LEU A 213 1.62 23.66 -5.17
CA LEU A 213 0.32 23.84 -5.85
C LEU A 213 0.41 23.48 -7.35
N CYS A 214 1.52 23.78 -8.03
CA CYS A 214 1.77 23.34 -9.39
C CYS A 214 1.72 21.82 -9.54
N ILE A 215 2.38 21.10 -8.64
CA ILE A 215 2.38 19.62 -8.64
C ILE A 215 0.96 19.09 -8.40
N LYS A 216 0.17 19.71 -7.51
CA LYS A 216 -1.25 19.36 -7.31
C LYS A 216 -2.06 19.50 -8.59
N LEU A 217 -1.92 20.62 -9.30
CA LEU A 217 -2.61 20.85 -10.56
C LEU A 217 -2.23 19.79 -11.60
N MET A 218 -0.95 19.44 -11.69
CA MET A 218 -0.48 18.37 -12.58
C MET A 218 -1.07 17.01 -12.19
N GLN A 219 -1.13 16.69 -10.91
CA GLN A 219 -1.71 15.43 -10.40
C GLN A 219 -3.22 15.32 -10.66
N ALA A 220 -3.94 16.42 -10.49
CA ALA A 220 -5.38 16.46 -10.73
C ALA A 220 -5.75 16.32 -12.21
N ASN A 221 -4.82 16.67 -13.13
CA ASN A 221 -5.07 16.73 -14.57
C ASN A 221 -4.19 15.74 -15.35
N ILE A 222 -4.08 14.49 -14.89
CA ILE A 222 -3.24 13.47 -15.57
C ILE A 222 -3.86 12.99 -16.87
N GLU A 223 -5.19 12.79 -16.90
CA GLU A 223 -5.93 12.27 -18.05
C GLU A 223 -6.05 13.32 -19.16
N ASP A 224 -6.35 14.56 -18.79
CA ASP A 224 -6.38 15.72 -19.69
C ASP A 224 -5.33 16.75 -19.23
N PRO A 225 -4.07 16.60 -19.67
CA PRO A 225 -2.97 17.39 -19.13
C PRO A 225 -3.05 18.86 -19.47
N LEU A 226 -3.11 19.71 -18.45
CA LEU A 226 -3.04 21.15 -18.64
C LEU A 226 -1.71 21.56 -19.29
N PRO A 227 -1.75 22.40 -20.32
CA PRO A 227 -0.54 23.03 -20.85
C PRO A 227 0.19 23.84 -19.77
N ILE A 228 1.51 23.83 -19.77
CA ILE A 228 2.31 24.53 -18.75
C ILE A 228 1.99 26.02 -18.66
N HIS A 229 1.66 26.67 -19.78
CA HIS A 229 1.29 28.10 -19.76
C HIS A 229 0.01 28.37 -18.95
N GLN A 230 -0.99 27.47 -18.99
CA GLN A 230 -2.20 27.60 -18.16
C GLN A 230 -1.89 27.43 -16.67
N ILE A 231 -1.05 26.47 -16.33
CA ILE A 231 -0.59 26.27 -14.92
C ILE A 231 0.15 27.53 -14.43
N VAL A 232 0.99 28.10 -15.27
CA VAL A 232 1.75 29.33 -14.96
C VAL A 232 0.81 30.52 -14.71
N GLU A 233 -0.21 30.67 -15.57
CA GLU A 233 -1.23 31.73 -15.44
C GLU A 233 -2.01 31.57 -14.14
N GLU A 234 -2.49 30.37 -13.83
CA GLU A 234 -3.27 30.08 -12.62
C GLU A 234 -2.47 30.35 -11.33
N LEU A 235 -1.16 30.08 -11.36
CA LEU A 235 -0.27 30.29 -10.22
C LEU A 235 0.33 31.69 -10.13
N HIS A 236 0.02 32.56 -11.10
CA HIS A 236 0.64 33.88 -11.21
C HIS A 236 2.18 33.80 -11.15
N LEU A 237 2.76 32.93 -11.98
CA LEU A 237 4.20 32.75 -12.15
C LEU A 237 4.62 33.13 -13.56
N SER A 238 5.93 33.31 -13.81
CA SER A 238 6.49 33.30 -15.15
C SER A 238 7.00 31.88 -15.50
N ASN A 239 7.01 31.53 -16.81
CA ASN A 239 7.58 30.27 -17.28
C ASN A 239 9.02 30.08 -16.79
N ARG A 240 9.84 31.13 -16.87
CA ARG A 240 11.23 31.12 -16.41
C ARG A 240 11.33 30.82 -14.89
N SER A 241 10.42 31.38 -14.08
CA SER A 241 10.40 31.11 -12.64
C SER A 241 10.05 29.66 -12.36
N LEU A 242 9.04 29.11 -13.04
CA LEU A 242 8.64 27.72 -12.89
C LEU A 242 9.75 26.74 -13.33
N GLU A 243 10.36 26.98 -14.49
CA GLU A 243 11.49 26.18 -14.98
C GLU A 243 12.67 26.17 -14.00
N ARG A 244 13.04 27.34 -13.45
CA ARG A 244 14.11 27.44 -12.45
C ARG A 244 13.76 26.64 -11.21
N LYS A 245 12.52 26.72 -10.71
CA LYS A 245 12.06 25.95 -9.54
C LYS A 245 12.19 24.44 -9.80
N PHE A 246 11.62 23.95 -10.91
CA PHE A 246 11.71 22.52 -11.26
C PHE A 246 13.17 22.05 -11.42
N LYS A 247 14.01 22.88 -12.04
CA LYS A 247 15.44 22.56 -12.19
C LYS A 247 16.15 22.48 -10.84
N THR A 248 15.84 23.39 -9.93
CA THR A 248 16.46 23.46 -8.60
C THR A 248 16.02 22.29 -7.70
N PHE A 249 14.71 21.98 -7.67
CA PHE A 249 14.16 20.98 -6.76
C PHE A 249 14.22 19.55 -7.30
N PHE A 250 14.05 19.37 -8.63
CA PHE A 250 13.88 18.06 -9.26
C PHE A 250 14.89 17.75 -10.37
N GLY A 251 15.77 18.67 -10.71
CA GLY A 251 16.76 18.47 -11.76
C GLY A 251 16.21 18.39 -13.20
N THR A 252 14.90 18.57 -13.38
CA THR A 252 14.19 18.40 -14.66
C THR A 252 13.39 19.65 -15.04
N THR A 253 12.72 19.62 -16.19
CA THR A 253 11.78 20.69 -16.63
C THR A 253 10.35 20.40 -16.14
N PRO A 254 9.45 21.41 -16.04
CA PRO A 254 8.05 21.17 -15.71
C PRO A 254 7.37 20.15 -16.63
N ASN A 255 7.60 20.24 -17.93
CA ASN A 255 7.09 19.26 -18.91
C ASN A 255 7.67 17.86 -18.72
N GLY A 256 8.97 17.76 -18.42
CA GLY A 256 9.65 16.51 -18.13
C GLY A 256 9.03 15.83 -16.92
N PHE A 257 8.94 16.57 -15.81
CA PHE A 257 8.34 16.09 -14.57
C PHE A 257 6.89 15.62 -14.75
N TYR A 258 6.07 16.42 -15.43
CA TYR A 258 4.67 16.09 -15.69
C TYR A 258 4.53 14.82 -16.55
N ARG A 259 5.38 14.69 -17.58
CA ARG A 259 5.42 13.48 -18.42
C ARG A 259 5.82 12.24 -17.61
N GLU A 260 6.83 12.35 -16.78
CA GLU A 260 7.28 11.25 -15.90
C GLU A 260 6.18 10.81 -14.92
N MET A 261 5.48 11.77 -14.31
CA MET A 261 4.34 11.51 -13.44
C MET A 261 3.23 10.71 -14.14
N ARG A 262 2.89 11.10 -15.39
CA ARG A 262 1.88 10.40 -16.20
C ARG A 262 2.36 9.00 -16.62
N LEU A 263 3.65 8.84 -16.93
CA LEU A 263 4.25 7.55 -17.25
C LEU A 263 4.30 6.64 -16.02
N ALA A 264 4.58 7.16 -14.83
CA ALA A 264 4.53 6.40 -13.59
C ALA A 264 3.11 5.86 -13.31
N LYS A 265 2.07 6.71 -13.50
CA LYS A 265 0.66 6.26 -13.42
C LYS A 265 0.36 5.18 -14.47
N ALA A 266 0.81 5.36 -15.69
CA ALA A 266 0.61 4.37 -16.77
C ALA A 266 1.29 3.04 -16.46
N ASN A 267 2.50 3.05 -15.90
CA ASN A 267 3.20 1.85 -15.47
C ASN A 267 2.41 1.12 -14.37
N ASN A 268 1.89 1.85 -13.39
CA ASN A 268 1.03 1.28 -12.36
C ASN A 268 -0.22 0.61 -12.94
N LEU A 269 -0.94 1.30 -13.85
CA LEU A 269 -2.11 0.72 -14.53
C LEU A 269 -1.76 -0.51 -15.37
N LEU A 270 -0.59 -0.55 -16.01
CA LEU A 270 -0.12 -1.72 -16.77
C LEU A 270 0.11 -2.93 -15.88
N LEU A 271 0.61 -2.71 -14.69
CA LEU A 271 0.92 -3.77 -13.72
C LEU A 271 -0.31 -4.26 -12.96
N ASN A 272 -1.29 -3.38 -12.68
CA ASN A 272 -2.34 -3.66 -11.71
C ASN A 272 -3.75 -3.68 -12.31
N THR A 273 -3.88 -3.59 -13.66
CA THR A 273 -5.19 -3.59 -14.32
C THR A 273 -5.21 -4.45 -15.58
N THR A 274 -6.42 -4.80 -16.05
CA THR A 274 -6.65 -5.50 -17.32
C THR A 274 -6.85 -4.54 -18.49
N MET A 275 -6.90 -3.23 -18.25
CA MET A 275 -7.07 -2.19 -19.28
C MET A 275 -6.14 -2.41 -20.47
N SER A 276 -6.60 -2.21 -21.67
CA SER A 276 -5.75 -2.29 -22.87
C SER A 276 -4.65 -1.22 -22.82
N VAL A 277 -3.54 -1.46 -23.52
CA VAL A 277 -2.44 -0.46 -23.64
C VAL A 277 -2.95 0.88 -24.18
N ARG A 278 -3.97 0.85 -25.05
CA ARG A 278 -4.60 2.05 -25.62
C ARG A 278 -5.40 2.81 -24.56
N GLU A 279 -6.22 2.14 -23.80
CA GLU A 279 -7.01 2.74 -22.71
C GLU A 279 -6.11 3.37 -21.65
N ILE A 280 -5.02 2.69 -21.27
CA ILE A 280 -4.02 3.23 -20.34
C ILE A 280 -3.37 4.48 -20.90
N GLY A 281 -3.02 4.47 -22.20
CA GLY A 281 -2.48 5.66 -22.86
C GLY A 281 -3.43 6.85 -22.74
N LEU A 282 -4.72 6.65 -23.02
CA LEU A 282 -5.75 7.68 -22.88
C LEU A 282 -5.90 8.15 -21.43
N ALA A 283 -6.05 7.23 -20.48
CA ALA A 283 -6.21 7.53 -19.06
C ALA A 283 -5.00 8.26 -18.42
N CYS A 284 -3.87 8.28 -19.13
CA CYS A 284 -2.66 8.99 -18.70
C CYS A 284 -2.29 10.16 -19.61
N GLY A 285 -3.22 10.63 -20.45
CA GLY A 285 -3.05 11.80 -21.30
C GLY A 285 -2.10 11.59 -22.49
N PHE A 286 -1.96 10.35 -22.96
CA PHE A 286 -1.19 10.01 -24.16
C PHE A 286 -2.13 9.49 -25.26
N PRO A 287 -2.88 10.39 -25.95
CA PRO A 287 -3.81 9.97 -26.98
C PRO A 287 -3.12 9.28 -28.17
N ASN A 288 -1.86 9.64 -28.44
CA ASN A 288 -1.05 9.09 -29.50
C ASN A 288 0.38 8.80 -29.01
N GLY A 289 1.06 7.82 -29.59
CA GLY A 289 2.48 7.55 -29.40
C GLY A 289 2.84 6.99 -28.01
N PHE A 290 1.88 6.58 -27.20
CA PHE A 290 2.11 6.09 -25.83
C PHE A 290 3.21 5.02 -25.76
N SER A 291 3.12 3.97 -26.58
CA SER A 291 4.09 2.87 -26.55
C SER A 291 5.52 3.30 -26.86
N SER A 292 5.70 4.28 -27.72
CA SER A 292 7.03 4.83 -28.07
C SER A 292 7.59 5.66 -26.90
N VAL A 293 6.78 6.54 -26.33
CA VAL A 293 7.18 7.39 -25.19
C VAL A 293 7.49 6.51 -23.96
N TYR A 294 6.66 5.51 -23.71
CA TYR A 294 6.84 4.55 -22.64
C TYR A 294 8.16 3.76 -22.80
N LYS A 295 8.40 3.21 -24.01
CA LYS A 295 9.64 2.49 -24.30
C LYS A 295 10.88 3.38 -24.16
N SER A 296 10.80 4.63 -24.61
CA SER A 296 11.91 5.59 -24.46
C SER A 296 12.27 5.83 -22.99
N PHE A 297 11.30 5.76 -22.08
CA PHE A 297 11.51 6.04 -20.66
C PHE A 297 11.89 4.77 -19.86
N PHE A 298 11.15 3.66 -20.05
CA PHE A 298 11.33 2.42 -19.29
C PHE A 298 12.24 1.37 -19.98
N GLY A 299 12.66 1.62 -21.22
CA GLY A 299 13.49 0.67 -21.99
C GLY A 299 12.70 -0.46 -22.65
N VAL A 300 11.50 -0.78 -22.20
CA VAL A 300 10.63 -1.85 -22.72
C VAL A 300 9.29 -1.30 -23.16
N THR A 301 8.59 -2.00 -24.07
CA THR A 301 7.25 -1.59 -24.47
C THR A 301 6.21 -2.01 -23.43
N PRO A 302 5.05 -1.29 -23.32
CA PRO A 302 3.95 -1.70 -22.44
C PRO A 302 3.50 -3.15 -22.65
N PHE A 303 3.50 -3.61 -23.90
CA PHE A 303 3.10 -4.97 -24.25
C PHE A 303 4.08 -6.01 -23.70
N VAL A 304 5.39 -5.77 -23.81
CA VAL A 304 6.43 -6.68 -23.28
C VAL A 304 6.30 -6.78 -21.77
N LEU A 305 6.21 -5.65 -21.06
CA LEU A 305 6.05 -5.64 -19.60
C LEU A 305 4.84 -6.48 -19.16
N ARG A 306 3.69 -6.28 -19.81
CA ARG A 306 2.47 -7.03 -19.47
C ARG A 306 2.58 -8.52 -19.74
N ARG A 307 3.27 -8.90 -20.81
CA ARG A 307 3.52 -10.31 -21.14
C ARG A 307 4.41 -10.98 -20.09
N GLU A 308 5.46 -10.32 -19.66
CA GLU A 308 6.38 -10.82 -18.64
C GLU A 308 5.67 -11.03 -17.31
N LYS A 309 4.80 -10.09 -16.89
CA LYS A 309 3.98 -10.26 -15.70
C LYS A 309 3.05 -11.49 -15.78
N ARG A 310 2.41 -11.72 -16.93
CA ARG A 310 1.54 -12.89 -17.14
C ARG A 310 2.29 -14.22 -17.11
N VAL A 311 3.57 -14.23 -17.47
CA VAL A 311 4.41 -15.44 -17.42
C VAL A 311 4.90 -15.71 -16.00
N ALA A 312 5.22 -14.68 -15.23
CA ALA A 312 5.64 -14.80 -13.85
C ALA A 312 4.52 -15.29 -12.89
N HIS A 313 3.26 -15.20 -13.32
CA HIS A 313 2.07 -15.63 -12.55
C HIS A 313 1.49 -16.97 -13.03
N ARG A 314 2.19 -17.71 -13.93
CA ARG A 314 1.89 -19.10 -14.33
C ARG A 314 2.87 -20.07 -13.70
#